data_2c8b1fd3b8e16683ebe23f919936688a
#
_entry.id   2c8b1fd3b8e16683ebe23f919936688a
#
_cell.length_a   1.000
_cell.length_b   1.000
_cell.length_c   1.000
_cell.angle_alpha   90.00
_cell.angle_beta   90.00
_cell.angle_gamma   90.00
#
_symmetry.space_group_name_H-M   'P 1'
#
loop_
_entity.id
_entity.type
_entity.pdbx_description
1 polymer ?
#
loop_
_entity_poly.entity_id
_entity_poly.type
_entity_poly.pdbx_seq_one_letter_code
_entity_poly.pdbx_strand_id
1 'polypeptide(L)'
;MNASMKRTTRIAQALTLVLLAGLVALAICLPWLLRGYISKFAYENTTVSSASFGIVLTLCYCVLIPGFFAGGLMAGLLRRVSRGLIFAAPSALIIRLIAICCFAECAIFALFTVYFTVSLGISFCALFLGIALLVVASVIDVGTEIKTENDYTV
;
A
#
# COMPACT_ATOMS: atom_id res chain seq x y z
N MET A 1 15.13 -14.02 19.74
CA MET A 1 13.98 -13.94 18.83
C MET A 1 13.30 -15.30 18.79
N ASN A 2 12.07 -15.40 19.30
CA ASN A 2 11.32 -16.67 19.47
C ASN A 2 11.03 -17.33 18.11
N ALA A 3 10.98 -18.69 18.08
CA ALA A 3 10.69 -19.47 16.86
C ALA A 3 9.37 -19.06 16.18
N SER A 4 8.36 -18.70 16.97
CA SER A 4 7.06 -18.16 16.54
C SER A 4 7.24 -16.87 15.73
N MET A 5 8.03 -15.91 16.23
CA MET A 5 8.27 -14.62 15.57
C MET A 5 8.98 -14.81 14.20
N LYS A 6 9.93 -15.72 14.10
CA LYS A 6 10.59 -16.07 12.82
C LYS A 6 9.61 -16.66 11.80
N ARG A 7 8.67 -17.50 12.26
CA ARG A 7 7.64 -18.09 11.40
C ARG A 7 6.69 -17.05 10.86
N THR A 8 6.18 -16.17 11.72
CA THR A 8 5.27 -15.08 11.34
C THR A 8 5.91 -14.13 10.32
N THR A 9 7.18 -13.75 10.54
CA THR A 9 7.90 -12.87 9.62
C THR A 9 8.12 -13.52 8.25
N ARG A 10 8.41 -14.82 8.19
CA ARG A 10 8.55 -15.55 6.91
C ARG A 10 7.23 -15.62 6.15
N ILE A 11 6.13 -15.89 6.86
CA ILE A 11 4.79 -15.90 6.25
C ILE A 11 4.46 -14.51 5.69
N ALA A 12 4.70 -13.45 6.46
CA ALA A 12 4.47 -12.09 6.00
C ALA A 12 5.33 -11.73 4.77
N GLN A 13 6.60 -12.17 4.72
CA GLN A 13 7.46 -11.98 3.55
C GLN A 13 6.93 -12.71 2.32
N ALA A 14 6.50 -13.97 2.47
CA ALA A 14 5.92 -14.74 1.38
C ALA A 14 4.64 -14.07 0.85
N LEU A 15 3.75 -13.63 1.75
CA LEU A 15 2.53 -12.90 1.37
C LEU A 15 2.83 -11.58 0.63
N THR A 16 3.83 -10.83 1.08
CA THR A 16 4.23 -9.58 0.41
C THR A 16 4.77 -9.85 -1.00
N LEU A 17 5.55 -10.92 -1.19
CA LEU A 17 6.05 -11.31 -2.52
C LEU A 17 4.92 -11.76 -3.44
N VAL A 18 3.96 -12.55 -2.93
CA VAL A 18 2.76 -12.95 -3.68
C VAL A 18 1.94 -11.73 -4.09
N LEU A 19 1.78 -10.77 -3.17
CA LEU A 19 1.05 -9.52 -3.45
C LEU A 19 1.75 -8.70 -4.54
N LEU A 20 3.08 -8.55 -4.47
CA LEU A 20 3.85 -7.85 -5.51
C LEU A 20 3.75 -8.56 -6.87
N ALA A 21 3.83 -9.90 -6.90
CA ALA A 21 3.63 -10.67 -8.13
C ALA A 21 2.21 -10.49 -8.68
N GLY A 22 1.21 -10.45 -7.81
CA GLY A 22 -0.18 -10.16 -8.16
C GLY A 22 -0.36 -8.76 -8.76
N LEU A 23 0.31 -7.75 -8.21
CA LEU A 23 0.30 -6.39 -8.77
C LEU A 23 0.92 -6.34 -10.17
N VAL A 24 2.02 -7.07 -10.41
CA VAL A 24 2.61 -7.19 -11.76
C VAL A 24 1.64 -7.85 -12.73
N ALA A 25 1.03 -8.97 -12.34
CA ALA A 25 0.03 -9.65 -13.15
C ALA A 25 -1.17 -8.75 -13.45
N LEU A 26 -1.65 -8.02 -12.43
CA LEU A 26 -2.73 -7.04 -12.58
C LEU A 26 -2.35 -5.94 -13.58
N ALA A 27 -1.14 -5.38 -13.48
CA ALA A 27 -0.67 -4.35 -14.40
C ALA A 27 -0.69 -4.81 -15.87
N ILE A 28 -0.32 -6.07 -16.11
CA ILE A 28 -0.31 -6.66 -17.46
C ILE A 28 -1.75 -6.93 -17.94
N CYS A 29 -2.61 -7.46 -17.10
CA CYS A 29 -3.98 -7.83 -17.45
C CYS A 29 -4.95 -6.64 -17.46
N LEU A 30 -4.57 -5.51 -16.87
CA LEU A 30 -5.43 -4.34 -16.66
C LEU A 30 -6.16 -3.86 -17.91
N PRO A 31 -5.51 -3.68 -19.09
CA PRO A 31 -6.20 -3.21 -20.29
C PRO A 31 -7.30 -4.17 -20.77
N TRP A 32 -7.08 -5.47 -20.61
CA TRP A 32 -8.04 -6.50 -21.00
C TRP A 32 -9.21 -6.59 -20.04
N LEU A 33 -8.92 -6.54 -18.75
CA LEU A 33 -9.94 -6.51 -17.69
C LEU A 33 -10.84 -5.28 -17.84
N LEU A 34 -10.24 -4.11 -18.07
CA LEU A 34 -10.98 -2.87 -18.21
C LEU A 34 -11.87 -2.87 -19.47
N ARG A 35 -11.38 -3.39 -20.61
CA ARG A 35 -12.19 -3.56 -21.80
C ARG A 35 -13.37 -4.51 -21.58
N GLY A 36 -13.13 -5.65 -20.91
CA GLY A 36 -14.17 -6.62 -20.59
C GLY A 36 -15.20 -6.04 -19.62
N TYR A 37 -14.77 -5.21 -18.67
CA TYR A 37 -15.66 -4.53 -17.73
C TYR A 37 -16.54 -3.50 -18.46
N ILE A 38 -15.95 -2.61 -19.22
CA ILE A 38 -16.67 -1.55 -19.96
C ILE A 38 -17.64 -2.17 -20.96
N SER A 39 -17.28 -3.23 -21.69
CA SER A 39 -18.18 -3.88 -22.64
C SER A 39 -19.44 -4.48 -22.00
N LYS A 40 -19.34 -4.92 -20.73
CA LYS A 40 -20.48 -5.47 -19.99
C LYS A 40 -21.35 -4.40 -19.34
N PHE A 41 -20.75 -3.34 -18.82
CA PHE A 41 -21.43 -2.30 -18.04
C PHE A 41 -21.80 -1.05 -18.85
N ALA A 42 -21.19 -0.83 -20.01
CA ALA A 42 -21.58 0.27 -20.91
C ALA A 42 -23.02 0.13 -21.46
N TYR A 43 -23.62 -1.07 -21.33
CA TYR A 43 -25.02 -1.30 -21.68
C TYR A 43 -26.00 -0.79 -20.61
N GLU A 44 -25.56 -0.64 -19.36
CA GLU A 44 -26.41 -0.23 -18.24
C GLU A 44 -26.19 1.20 -17.74
N ASN A 45 -25.01 1.78 -17.95
CA ASN A 45 -24.68 3.13 -17.47
C ASN A 45 -23.87 3.92 -18.50
N THR A 46 -24.51 4.91 -19.11
CA THR A 46 -24.00 5.78 -20.17
C THR A 46 -22.84 6.72 -19.79
N THR A 47 -22.28 6.62 -18.62
CA THR A 47 -21.24 7.54 -18.11
C THR A 47 -19.82 7.18 -18.56
N VAL A 48 -19.57 5.96 -19.03
CA VAL A 48 -18.24 5.55 -19.51
C VAL A 48 -18.23 5.45 -21.03
N SER A 49 -18.07 6.57 -21.70
CA SER A 49 -17.82 6.66 -23.14
C SER A 49 -16.43 6.11 -23.49
N SER A 50 -16.20 5.75 -24.76
CA SER A 50 -14.87 5.35 -25.26
C SER A 50 -13.78 6.40 -25.02
N ALA A 51 -14.13 7.69 -24.91
CA ALA A 51 -13.23 8.76 -24.51
C ALA A 51 -12.77 8.64 -23.04
N SER A 52 -13.62 8.07 -22.17
CA SER A 52 -13.30 7.87 -20.74
C SER A 52 -12.39 6.67 -20.50
N PHE A 53 -12.29 5.72 -21.47
CA PHE A 53 -11.43 4.54 -21.34
C PHE A 53 -9.96 4.90 -21.07
N GLY A 54 -9.41 5.85 -21.85
CA GLY A 54 -8.03 6.29 -21.66
C GLY A 54 -7.78 6.91 -20.30
N ILE A 55 -8.72 7.74 -19.82
CA ILE A 55 -8.62 8.40 -18.51
C ILE A 55 -8.68 7.37 -17.39
N VAL A 56 -9.64 6.46 -17.42
CA VAL A 56 -9.79 5.40 -16.42
C VAL A 56 -8.58 4.48 -16.40
N LEU A 57 -8.06 4.10 -17.56
CA LEU A 57 -6.85 3.28 -17.67
C LEU A 57 -5.64 3.98 -17.06
N THR A 58 -5.46 5.27 -17.37
CA THR A 58 -4.37 6.08 -16.79
C THR A 58 -4.49 6.16 -15.28
N LEU A 59 -5.67 6.43 -14.74
CA LEU A 59 -5.90 6.46 -13.30
C LEU A 59 -5.59 5.09 -12.65
N CYS A 60 -5.98 3.97 -13.28
CA CYS A 60 -5.63 2.64 -12.79
C CYS A 60 -4.12 2.42 -12.70
N TYR A 61 -3.35 2.86 -13.71
CA TYR A 61 -1.88 2.79 -13.64
C TYR A 61 -1.31 3.72 -12.57
N CYS A 62 -1.91 4.90 -12.37
CA CYS A 62 -1.51 5.81 -11.30
C CYS A 62 -1.67 5.20 -9.89
N VAL A 63 -2.70 4.36 -9.66
CA VAL A 63 -2.86 3.61 -8.40
C VAL A 63 -1.77 2.56 -8.22
N LEU A 64 -1.35 1.89 -9.30
CA LEU A 64 -0.34 0.84 -9.22
C LEU A 64 1.03 1.36 -8.75
N ILE A 65 1.38 2.61 -9.07
CA ILE A 65 2.68 3.19 -8.72
C ILE A 65 2.90 3.24 -7.20
N PRO A 66 2.06 3.93 -6.40
CA PRO A 66 2.22 3.93 -4.95
C PRO A 66 2.04 2.54 -4.35
N GLY A 67 1.19 1.66 -4.93
CA GLY A 67 1.04 0.28 -4.52
C GLY A 67 2.34 -0.53 -4.63
N PHE A 68 3.05 -0.44 -5.76
CA PHE A 68 4.38 -1.06 -5.94
C PHE A 68 5.40 -0.50 -4.96
N PHE A 69 5.41 0.83 -4.77
CA PHE A 69 6.33 1.48 -3.86
C PHE A 69 6.10 1.02 -2.41
N ALA A 70 4.86 1.03 -1.95
CA ALA A 70 4.47 0.55 -0.62
C ALA A 70 4.82 -0.93 -0.42
N GLY A 71 4.57 -1.78 -1.42
CA GLY A 71 4.93 -3.19 -1.38
C GLY A 71 6.44 -3.42 -1.28
N GLY A 72 7.24 -2.68 -2.03
CA GLY A 72 8.71 -2.71 -1.96
C GLY A 72 9.24 -2.26 -0.59
N LEU A 73 8.71 -1.16 -0.06
CA LEU A 73 9.04 -0.66 1.28
C LEU A 73 8.66 -1.66 2.37
N MET A 74 7.50 -2.30 2.25
CA MET A 74 7.04 -3.34 3.18
C MET A 74 7.97 -4.56 3.15
N ALA A 75 8.42 -5.01 1.98
CA ALA A 75 9.40 -6.09 1.86
C ALA A 75 10.74 -5.72 2.53
N GLY A 76 11.18 -4.47 2.38
CA GLY A 76 12.35 -3.92 3.06
C GLY A 76 12.19 -3.90 4.58
N LEU A 77 11.05 -3.45 5.08
CA LEU A 77 10.72 -3.42 6.51
C LEU A 77 10.74 -4.84 7.10
N LEU A 78 10.10 -5.81 6.44
CA LEU A 78 10.06 -7.19 6.89
C LEU A 78 11.45 -7.84 6.97
N ARG A 79 12.36 -7.50 6.05
CA ARG A 79 13.76 -7.93 6.14
C ARG A 79 14.47 -7.37 7.37
N ARG A 80 14.19 -6.12 7.75
CA ARG A 80 14.75 -5.50 8.98
C ARG A 80 14.18 -6.15 10.23
N VAL A 81 12.87 -6.39 10.26
CA VAL A 81 12.19 -7.10 11.35
C VAL A 81 12.78 -8.50 11.54
N SER A 82 13.06 -9.23 10.44
CA SER A 82 13.67 -10.57 10.51
C SER A 82 15.08 -10.57 11.10
N ARG A 83 15.78 -9.43 11.00
CA ARG A 83 17.12 -9.23 11.59
C ARG A 83 17.07 -8.68 13.04
N GLY A 84 15.90 -8.48 13.61
CA GLY A 84 15.71 -7.94 14.95
C GLY A 84 15.90 -6.42 15.06
N LEU A 85 15.99 -5.70 13.93
CA LEU A 85 16.20 -4.26 13.85
C LEU A 85 14.87 -3.50 13.80
N ILE A 86 13.92 -3.82 14.70
CA ILE A 86 12.59 -3.21 14.70
C ILE A 86 12.66 -1.76 15.21
N PHE A 87 13.34 -1.59 16.34
CA PHE A 87 13.55 -0.28 16.98
C PHE A 87 14.83 0.36 16.44
N ALA A 88 14.76 0.85 15.22
CA ALA A 88 15.81 1.60 14.56
C ALA A 88 15.17 2.75 13.79
N ALA A 89 15.76 3.94 13.84
CA ALA A 89 15.26 5.14 13.17
C ALA A 89 14.83 4.91 11.68
N PRO A 90 15.53 4.09 10.88
CA PRO A 90 15.10 3.81 9.51
C PRO A 90 13.78 3.02 9.40
N SER A 91 13.36 2.29 10.46
CA SER A 91 12.10 1.53 10.40
C SER A 91 10.88 2.44 10.50
N ALA A 92 10.91 3.45 11.34
CA ALA A 92 9.86 4.46 11.45
C ALA A 92 9.72 5.27 10.15
N LEU A 93 10.86 5.64 9.53
CA LEU A 93 10.87 6.35 8.25
C LEU A 93 10.22 5.53 7.14
N ILE A 94 10.50 4.22 7.05
CA ILE A 94 9.87 3.33 6.06
C ILE A 94 8.36 3.30 6.25
N ILE A 95 7.88 3.22 7.49
CA ILE A 95 6.43 3.20 7.79
C ILE A 95 5.78 4.54 7.41
N ARG A 96 6.44 5.67 7.66
CA ARG A 96 5.96 6.99 7.22
C ARG A 96 5.86 7.08 5.69
N LEU A 97 6.83 6.53 4.96
CA LEU A 97 6.78 6.48 3.50
C LEU A 97 5.62 5.63 2.99
N ILE A 98 5.34 4.49 3.63
CA ILE A 98 4.16 3.67 3.31
C ILE A 98 2.87 4.45 3.59
N ALA A 99 2.79 5.20 4.68
CA ALA A 99 1.63 6.06 4.98
C ALA A 99 1.41 7.13 3.91
N ILE A 100 2.48 7.74 3.39
CA ILE A 100 2.42 8.71 2.28
C ILE A 100 1.86 8.03 1.01
N CYS A 101 2.27 6.79 0.72
CA CYS A 101 1.68 6.02 -0.39
C CYS A 101 0.17 5.81 -0.20
N CYS A 102 -0.29 5.49 1.02
CA CYS A 102 -1.71 5.35 1.32
C CYS A 102 -2.48 6.67 1.11
N PHE A 103 -1.91 7.82 1.46
CA PHE A 103 -2.54 9.12 1.19
C PHE A 103 -2.59 9.43 -0.31
N ALA A 104 -1.55 9.07 -1.06
CA ALA A 104 -1.56 9.20 -2.52
C ALA A 104 -2.66 8.33 -3.14
N GLU A 105 -2.80 7.07 -2.70
CA GLU A 105 -3.89 6.18 -3.12
C GLU A 105 -5.26 6.75 -2.75
N CYS A 106 -5.43 7.29 -1.54
CA CYS A 106 -6.65 7.96 -1.12
C CYS A 106 -7.06 9.07 -2.11
N ALA A 107 -6.12 9.95 -2.48
CA ALA A 107 -6.38 11.03 -3.43
C ALA A 107 -6.77 10.51 -4.83
N ILE A 108 -6.07 9.48 -5.33
CA ILE A 108 -6.37 8.89 -6.63
C ILE A 108 -7.74 8.20 -6.61
N PHE A 109 -8.07 7.43 -5.57
CA PHE A 109 -9.40 6.79 -5.44
C PHE A 109 -10.52 7.82 -5.24
N ALA A 110 -10.25 8.96 -4.61
CA ALA A 110 -11.22 10.06 -4.56
C ALA A 110 -11.54 10.60 -5.96
N LEU A 111 -10.56 10.73 -6.85
CA LEU A 111 -10.79 11.09 -8.26
C LEU A 111 -11.55 10.01 -9.02
N PHE A 112 -11.32 8.72 -8.70
CA PHE A 112 -12.06 7.60 -9.27
C PHE A 112 -13.56 7.63 -8.96
N THR A 113 -13.96 8.30 -7.88
CA THR A 113 -15.37 8.36 -7.44
C THR A 113 -16.27 8.95 -8.52
N VAL A 114 -15.75 9.82 -9.38
CA VAL A 114 -16.48 10.39 -10.54
C VAL A 114 -16.97 9.28 -11.50
N TYR A 115 -16.21 8.19 -11.61
CA TYR A 115 -16.54 7.07 -12.50
C TYR A 115 -17.17 5.89 -11.75
N PHE A 116 -16.75 5.65 -10.52
CA PHE A 116 -17.15 4.50 -9.70
C PHE A 116 -17.37 4.92 -8.26
N THR A 117 -18.62 5.00 -7.83
CA THR A 117 -19.01 5.41 -6.47
C THR A 117 -18.38 4.53 -5.37
N VAL A 118 -18.15 3.24 -5.66
CA VAL A 118 -17.51 2.30 -4.73
C VAL A 118 -16.08 2.74 -4.36
N SER A 119 -15.41 3.49 -5.23
CA SER A 119 -14.05 4.01 -4.99
C SER A 119 -13.97 4.94 -3.78
N LEU A 120 -15.08 5.59 -3.41
CA LEU A 120 -15.16 6.43 -2.20
C LEU A 120 -14.85 5.61 -0.94
N GLY A 121 -15.44 4.41 -0.82
CA GLY A 121 -15.17 3.53 0.31
C GLY A 121 -13.70 3.11 0.39
N ILE A 122 -13.09 2.80 -0.76
CA ILE A 122 -11.66 2.44 -0.83
C ILE A 122 -10.79 3.64 -0.42
N SER A 123 -11.14 4.85 -0.86
CA SER A 123 -10.46 6.09 -0.49
C SER A 123 -10.46 6.30 1.04
N PHE A 124 -11.59 6.10 1.71
CA PHE A 124 -11.67 6.18 3.16
C PHE A 124 -10.84 5.11 3.86
N CYS A 125 -10.82 3.87 3.35
CA CYS A 125 -9.96 2.81 3.89
C CYS A 125 -8.47 3.17 3.77
N ALA A 126 -8.05 3.71 2.63
CA ALA A 126 -6.67 4.13 2.41
C ALA A 126 -6.29 5.29 3.35
N LEU A 127 -7.19 6.26 3.56
CA LEU A 127 -7.00 7.36 4.51
C LEU A 127 -6.81 6.83 5.93
N PHE A 128 -7.70 5.95 6.38
CA PHE A 128 -7.63 5.36 7.72
C PHE A 128 -6.33 4.59 7.94
N LEU A 129 -5.93 3.78 6.96
CA LEU A 129 -4.67 3.03 7.01
C LEU A 129 -3.46 3.97 7.07
N GLY A 130 -3.45 5.05 6.28
CA GLY A 130 -2.39 6.05 6.31
C GLY A 130 -2.24 6.69 7.70
N ILE A 131 -3.34 7.08 8.32
CA ILE A 131 -3.34 7.65 9.69
C ILE A 131 -2.84 6.62 10.70
N ALA A 132 -3.34 5.37 10.64
CA ALA A 132 -2.92 4.31 11.54
C ALA A 132 -1.41 4.03 11.44
N LEU A 133 -0.85 4.03 10.22
CA LEU A 133 0.58 3.85 10.00
C LEU A 133 1.41 5.03 10.55
N LEU A 134 0.93 6.27 10.48
CA LEU A 134 1.61 7.41 11.11
C LEU A 134 1.67 7.28 12.62
N VAL A 135 0.58 6.80 13.26
CA VAL A 135 0.57 6.53 14.70
C VAL A 135 1.58 5.44 15.05
N VAL A 136 1.63 4.34 14.29
CA VAL A 136 2.60 3.26 14.49
C VAL A 136 4.04 3.77 14.32
N ALA A 137 4.30 4.59 13.32
CA ALA A 137 5.62 5.20 13.12
C ALA A 137 6.06 6.04 14.33
N SER A 138 5.14 6.86 14.88
CA SER A 138 5.41 7.67 16.08
C SER A 138 5.70 6.83 17.31
N VAL A 139 5.00 5.72 17.51
CA VAL A 139 5.26 4.78 18.61
C VAL A 139 6.65 4.14 18.48
N ILE A 140 7.06 3.79 17.26
CA ILE A 140 8.39 3.23 17.00
C ILE A 140 9.49 4.26 17.25
N ASP A 141 9.27 5.53 16.89
CA ASP A 141 10.23 6.60 17.18
C ASP A 141 10.47 6.75 18.70
N VAL A 142 9.39 6.85 19.48
CA VAL A 142 9.47 6.92 20.96
C VAL A 142 10.18 5.69 21.52
N GLY A 143 9.84 4.48 21.04
CA GLY A 143 10.51 3.25 21.48
C GLY A 143 12.00 3.20 21.11
N THR A 144 12.39 3.83 20.00
CA THR A 144 13.80 3.94 19.59
C THR A 144 14.56 4.91 20.47
N GLU A 145 13.95 6.04 20.85
CA GLU A 145 14.53 7.04 21.75
C GLU A 145 14.79 6.44 23.12
N ILE A 146 13.81 5.78 23.74
CA ILE A 146 13.96 5.11 25.04
C ILE A 146 15.07 4.05 25.01
N LYS A 147 15.19 3.29 23.92
CA LYS A 147 16.25 2.31 23.78
C LYS A 147 17.63 2.97 23.73
N THR A 148 17.74 4.07 23.01
CA THR A 148 19.01 4.81 22.87
C THR A 148 19.45 5.40 24.21
N GLU A 149 18.52 5.98 24.98
CA GLU A 149 18.80 6.51 26.33
C GLU A 149 19.28 5.41 27.27
N ASN A 150 18.67 4.21 27.23
CA ASN A 150 19.10 3.08 28.06
C ASN A 150 20.50 2.55 27.69
N ASP A 151 20.86 2.59 26.40
CA ASP A 151 22.17 2.14 25.93
C ASP A 151 23.30 3.13 26.33
N TYR A 152 22.96 4.38 26.66
CA TYR A 152 23.93 5.38 27.18
C TYR A 152 24.06 5.40 28.72
N THR A 153 23.19 4.71 29.45
CA THR A 153 23.21 4.69 30.94
C THR A 153 23.94 3.47 31.52
N VAL A 154 24.54 2.63 30.74
CA VAL A 154 25.42 1.51 31.10
C VAL A 154 26.83 1.80 30.63
#